data_6b986160f0ff992404c70c9718adec70
#
_entry.id   6b986160f0ff992404c70c9718adec70
#
_cell.length_a   1.000
_cell.length_b   1.000
_cell.length_c   1.000
_cell.angle_alpha   90.00
_cell.angle_beta   90.00
_cell.angle_gamma   90.00
#
_symmetry.space_group_name_H-M   'P 1'
#
loop_
_entity.id
_entity.type
_entity.pdbx_description
1 polymer ?
#
loop_
_entity_poly.entity_id
_entity_poly.type
_entity_poly.pdbx_seq_one_letter_code
_entity_poly.pdbx_strand_id
1 'polypeptide(L)'
;MQQLLELYKQWKGAEPAHIHQLTGAGSNRSYYRLTDQDGQTVIGVIGTSRDENHAFLYLTEHFNRRKLPVPQILAASDDQLRYLQTDLGSVSLFDAVRGGREAGGRYTLKEQELLRRTIRELPNIQMRGARGLDFSNCYPQAEFNVDSVLFDLNYFKYCFLKATEIDFHELKLEADFRLFAKDLTTDIDNPVPDVESFLYRDFQARNVMLDRQGNPYFIDYQGGRKGPYYYDLASFLWQASAKYPHKLRRELVSEYYNSLKNYTEVPPVRHFANRLALFVLFRTLQVLGAYGFRGYYEQKKHFIESIPPAIQNLRELLNSSTRFHYPYLMEVLQQLTELPQYAQIETIGSRADGYKTTDLNPYKAHPQDGPATFSKYDAQGPLVVRVFSFSFTKGIPEDESGNGGGYVFDCRSTHNPGRYEPYKKLTGLDEPVIRFLEDDGEILTFLDSVYKLADAHVRRYIQRGFTSLMFCFGCTGGQHRSVYSAQHLAEHIHEKFGIEVRICHREQHITQTLEARQQEA
;
A
#
# COMPACT_ATOMS: atom_id res chain seq x y z
N MET A 1 -25.67 -9.18 -32.22
CA MET A 1 -24.66 -8.86 -33.27
C MET A 1 -25.20 -7.90 -34.31
N GLN A 2 -26.31 -8.21 -35.03
CA GLN A 2 -26.84 -7.35 -36.10
C GLN A 2 -27.00 -5.89 -35.71
N GLN A 3 -27.60 -5.61 -34.57
CA GLN A 3 -27.79 -4.23 -34.05
C GLN A 3 -26.46 -3.51 -33.72
N LEU A 4 -25.39 -4.24 -33.36
CA LEU A 4 -24.06 -3.66 -33.19
C LEU A 4 -23.46 -3.24 -34.54
N LEU A 5 -23.66 -4.05 -35.57
CA LEU A 5 -23.19 -3.72 -36.92
C LEU A 5 -23.98 -2.57 -37.54
N GLU A 6 -25.27 -2.48 -37.26
CA GLU A 6 -26.10 -1.33 -37.64
C GLU A 6 -25.60 -0.04 -36.97
N LEU A 7 -25.28 -0.08 -35.69
CA LEU A 7 -24.67 1.04 -34.96
C LEU A 7 -23.32 1.45 -35.58
N TYR A 8 -22.46 0.46 -35.89
CA TYR A 8 -21.19 0.70 -36.55
C TYR A 8 -21.37 1.38 -37.92
N LYS A 9 -22.30 0.84 -38.74
CA LYS A 9 -22.60 1.38 -40.04
C LYS A 9 -23.15 2.82 -39.98
N GLN A 10 -24.00 3.11 -38.99
CA GLN A 10 -24.50 4.49 -38.78
C GLN A 10 -23.35 5.44 -38.40
N TRP A 11 -22.40 4.99 -37.58
CA TRP A 11 -21.27 5.80 -37.15
C TRP A 11 -20.22 5.98 -38.25
N LYS A 12 -19.82 4.88 -38.93
CA LYS A 12 -18.70 4.89 -39.89
C LYS A 12 -19.14 5.18 -41.34
N GLY A 13 -20.42 4.93 -41.67
CA GLY A 13 -20.96 5.01 -43.05
C GLY A 13 -20.77 3.73 -43.87
N ALA A 14 -20.11 2.70 -43.37
CA ALA A 14 -19.83 1.42 -44.04
C ALA A 14 -19.82 0.27 -43.05
N GLU A 15 -19.97 -0.96 -43.55
CA GLU A 15 -19.81 -2.17 -42.76
C GLU A 15 -18.32 -2.42 -42.40
N PRO A 16 -17.99 -3.05 -41.24
CA PRO A 16 -16.62 -3.43 -40.95
C PRO A 16 -16.11 -4.50 -41.91
N ALA A 17 -14.84 -4.41 -42.32
CA ALA A 17 -14.20 -5.40 -43.17
C ALA A 17 -13.96 -6.74 -42.44
N HIS A 18 -13.61 -6.64 -41.14
CA HIS A 18 -13.38 -7.80 -40.29
C HIS A 18 -14.00 -7.61 -38.90
N ILE A 19 -14.48 -8.71 -38.34
CA ILE A 19 -15.07 -8.80 -37.01
C ILE A 19 -14.34 -9.91 -36.27
N HIS A 20 -13.73 -9.57 -35.14
CA HIS A 20 -13.05 -10.53 -34.27
C HIS A 20 -13.64 -10.44 -32.87
N GLN A 21 -14.20 -11.55 -32.37
CA GLN A 21 -14.69 -11.62 -31.00
C GLN A 21 -13.50 -11.72 -30.02
N LEU A 22 -13.45 -10.82 -29.04
CA LEU A 22 -12.44 -10.83 -27.99
C LEU A 22 -12.89 -11.77 -26.85
N THR A 23 -11.93 -12.49 -26.27
CA THR A 23 -12.20 -13.35 -25.12
C THR A 23 -12.41 -12.47 -23.88
N GLY A 24 -13.62 -12.40 -23.36
CA GLY A 24 -13.94 -11.69 -22.11
C GLY A 24 -13.51 -12.50 -20.89
N ALA A 25 -12.82 -11.89 -19.96
CA ALA A 25 -12.44 -12.52 -18.69
C ALA A 25 -13.50 -12.21 -17.61
N GLY A 26 -14.58 -13.00 -17.57
CA GLY A 26 -15.52 -12.99 -16.43
C GLY A 26 -16.65 -11.95 -16.46
N SER A 27 -16.79 -11.17 -17.53
CA SER A 27 -17.90 -10.24 -17.74
C SER A 27 -19.05 -10.90 -18.50
N ASN A 28 -20.29 -10.48 -18.23
CA ASN A 28 -21.47 -10.83 -19.03
C ASN A 28 -21.54 -10.03 -20.34
N ARG A 29 -20.57 -9.15 -20.61
CA ARG A 29 -20.45 -8.37 -21.85
C ARG A 29 -19.70 -9.15 -22.89
N SER A 30 -20.08 -8.95 -24.17
CA SER A 30 -19.35 -9.46 -25.33
C SER A 30 -18.62 -8.31 -26.01
N TYR A 31 -17.34 -8.52 -26.30
CA TYR A 31 -16.47 -7.55 -26.92
C TYR A 31 -16.05 -8.00 -28.31
N TYR A 32 -16.06 -7.07 -29.28
CA TYR A 32 -15.73 -7.34 -30.66
C TYR A 32 -14.77 -6.27 -31.18
N ARG A 33 -13.66 -6.68 -31.77
CA ARG A 33 -12.80 -5.78 -32.54
C ARG A 33 -13.34 -5.70 -33.95
N LEU A 34 -13.74 -4.51 -34.35
CA LEU A 34 -14.28 -4.22 -35.69
C LEU A 34 -13.20 -3.46 -36.46
N THR A 35 -12.80 -3.98 -37.62
CA THR A 35 -11.73 -3.41 -38.46
C THR A 35 -12.36 -2.88 -39.73
N ASP A 36 -12.05 -1.64 -40.12
CA ASP A 36 -12.49 -1.06 -41.42
C ASP A 36 -11.58 -1.50 -42.58
N GLN A 37 -11.89 -1.00 -43.79
CA GLN A 37 -11.14 -1.26 -45.01
C GLN A 37 -9.71 -0.75 -45.00
N ASP A 38 -9.43 0.29 -44.16
CA ASP A 38 -8.12 0.95 -44.00
C ASP A 38 -7.30 0.30 -42.88
N GLY A 39 -7.82 -0.75 -42.23
CA GLY A 39 -7.17 -1.45 -41.11
C GLY A 39 -7.30 -0.73 -39.76
N GLN A 40 -8.11 0.33 -39.65
CA GLN A 40 -8.38 0.98 -38.37
C GLN A 40 -9.35 0.14 -37.55
N THR A 41 -9.14 0.10 -36.23
CA THR A 41 -9.92 -0.75 -35.33
C THR A 41 -10.68 0.04 -34.28
N VAL A 42 -11.87 -0.45 -33.94
CA VAL A 42 -12.66 0.03 -32.80
C VAL A 42 -13.19 -1.18 -32.03
N ILE A 43 -13.53 -0.99 -30.78
CA ILE A 43 -14.16 -2.01 -29.95
C ILE A 43 -15.66 -1.80 -29.93
N GLY A 44 -16.41 -2.77 -30.43
CA GLY A 44 -17.85 -2.87 -30.27
C GLY A 44 -18.20 -3.70 -29.06
N VAL A 45 -19.13 -3.23 -28.24
CA VAL A 45 -19.56 -3.91 -27.00
C VAL A 45 -21.05 -4.18 -27.04
N ILE A 46 -21.42 -5.39 -26.62
CA ILE A 46 -22.80 -5.80 -26.35
C ILE A 46 -22.90 -6.11 -24.86
N GLY A 47 -23.63 -5.30 -24.13
CA GLY A 47 -23.90 -5.46 -22.71
C GLY A 47 -25.25 -6.14 -22.46
N THR A 48 -25.42 -6.65 -21.23
CA THR A 48 -26.64 -7.33 -20.76
C THR A 48 -27.40 -6.52 -19.72
N SER A 49 -26.76 -5.51 -19.11
CA SER A 49 -27.35 -4.62 -18.10
C SER A 49 -27.31 -3.18 -18.59
N ARG A 50 -28.48 -2.55 -18.68
CA ARG A 50 -28.61 -1.15 -19.06
C ARG A 50 -27.96 -0.23 -18.04
N ASP A 51 -28.20 -0.47 -16.75
CA ASP A 51 -27.71 0.38 -15.66
C ASP A 51 -26.17 0.34 -15.58
N GLU A 52 -25.58 -0.85 -15.73
CA GLU A 52 -24.14 -1.01 -15.75
C GLU A 52 -23.51 -0.33 -16.97
N ASN A 53 -24.14 -0.42 -18.15
CA ASN A 53 -23.65 0.28 -19.34
C ASN A 53 -23.83 1.80 -19.21
N HIS A 54 -24.95 2.25 -18.65
CA HIS A 54 -25.19 3.66 -18.35
C HIS A 54 -24.04 4.23 -17.49
N ALA A 55 -23.72 3.55 -16.39
CA ALA A 55 -22.61 3.95 -15.53
C ALA A 55 -21.28 4.02 -16.30
N PHE A 56 -20.97 3.02 -17.15
CA PHE A 56 -19.77 3.04 -17.96
C PHE A 56 -19.73 4.22 -18.93
N LEU A 57 -20.81 4.46 -19.68
CA LEU A 57 -20.91 5.56 -20.66
C LEU A 57 -20.78 6.92 -19.96
N TYR A 58 -21.49 7.13 -18.86
CA TYR A 58 -21.47 8.34 -18.06
C TYR A 58 -20.06 8.62 -17.50
N LEU A 59 -19.45 7.64 -16.85
CA LEU A 59 -18.10 7.77 -16.29
C LEU A 59 -17.07 8.04 -17.38
N THR A 60 -17.16 7.34 -18.53
CA THR A 60 -16.24 7.52 -19.64
C THR A 60 -16.31 8.93 -20.20
N GLU A 61 -17.51 9.47 -20.41
CA GLU A 61 -17.69 10.85 -20.87
C GLU A 61 -17.13 11.86 -19.86
N HIS A 62 -17.41 11.67 -18.58
CA HIS A 62 -16.90 12.49 -17.49
C HIS A 62 -15.36 12.49 -17.45
N PHE A 63 -14.72 11.33 -17.57
CA PHE A 63 -13.28 11.17 -17.56
C PHE A 63 -12.63 11.76 -18.80
N ASN A 64 -13.23 11.57 -19.97
CA ASN A 64 -12.74 12.17 -21.22
C ASN A 64 -12.75 13.71 -21.18
N ARG A 65 -13.80 14.34 -20.62
CA ARG A 65 -13.82 15.81 -20.42
C ARG A 65 -12.65 16.29 -19.55
N ARG A 66 -12.10 15.43 -18.68
CA ARG A 66 -10.94 15.70 -17.80
C ARG A 66 -9.61 15.25 -18.39
N LYS A 67 -9.64 14.73 -19.63
CA LYS A 67 -8.46 14.19 -20.32
C LYS A 67 -7.74 13.10 -19.50
N LEU A 68 -8.53 12.24 -18.85
CA LEU A 68 -8.02 11.07 -18.16
C LEU A 68 -7.77 9.93 -19.17
N PRO A 69 -6.79 9.05 -18.95
CA PRO A 69 -6.41 8.00 -19.89
C PRO A 69 -7.41 6.82 -19.87
N VAL A 70 -8.53 7.01 -20.51
CA VAL A 70 -9.63 6.04 -20.67
C VAL A 70 -10.05 5.96 -22.15
N PRO A 71 -10.80 4.92 -22.58
CA PRO A 71 -11.32 4.86 -23.94
C PRO A 71 -12.25 6.06 -24.21
N GLN A 72 -12.45 6.37 -25.48
CA GLN A 72 -13.46 7.34 -25.92
C GLN A 72 -14.68 6.58 -26.45
N ILE A 73 -15.89 7.02 -26.09
CA ILE A 73 -17.13 6.52 -26.69
C ILE A 73 -17.30 7.17 -28.07
N LEU A 74 -17.45 6.36 -29.07
CA LEU A 74 -17.60 6.78 -30.47
C LEU A 74 -19.07 6.81 -30.90
N ALA A 75 -19.87 5.86 -30.43
CA ALA A 75 -21.32 5.79 -30.62
C ALA A 75 -21.94 4.89 -29.54
N ALA A 76 -23.20 5.15 -29.20
CA ALA A 76 -23.99 4.30 -28.34
C ALA A 76 -25.42 4.16 -28.88
N SER A 77 -26.06 3.00 -28.70
CA SER A 77 -27.46 2.78 -29.04
C SER A 77 -28.38 3.45 -28.02
N ASP A 78 -29.60 3.81 -28.43
CA ASP A 78 -30.59 4.48 -27.57
C ASP A 78 -30.95 3.69 -26.31
N ASP A 79 -30.95 2.34 -26.41
CA ASP A 79 -31.18 1.44 -25.29
C ASP A 79 -29.94 1.25 -24.39
N GLN A 80 -28.79 1.83 -24.76
CA GLN A 80 -27.50 1.75 -24.07
C GLN A 80 -26.98 0.31 -23.89
N LEU A 81 -27.52 -0.67 -24.64
CA LEU A 81 -27.01 -2.04 -24.57
C LEU A 81 -25.85 -2.31 -25.52
N ARG A 82 -25.61 -1.40 -26.49
CA ARG A 82 -24.49 -1.50 -27.45
C ARG A 82 -23.80 -0.17 -27.55
N TYR A 83 -22.48 -0.23 -27.64
CA TYR A 83 -21.68 0.97 -27.86
C TYR A 83 -20.39 0.64 -28.60
N LEU A 84 -19.81 1.68 -29.21
CA LEU A 84 -18.50 1.64 -29.84
C LEU A 84 -17.55 2.51 -29.04
N GLN A 85 -16.34 2.01 -28.84
CA GLN A 85 -15.28 2.75 -28.16
C GLN A 85 -13.96 2.62 -28.91
N THR A 86 -13.00 3.51 -28.61
CA THR A 86 -11.65 3.42 -29.16
C THR A 86 -10.97 2.11 -28.76
N ASP A 87 -10.23 1.54 -29.71
CA ASP A 87 -9.40 0.36 -29.46
C ASP A 87 -8.06 0.79 -28.86
N LEU A 88 -7.80 0.37 -27.63
CA LEU A 88 -6.55 0.62 -26.91
C LEU A 88 -5.46 -0.42 -27.18
N GLY A 89 -5.68 -1.28 -28.19
CA GLY A 89 -4.74 -2.36 -28.52
C GLY A 89 -5.01 -3.66 -27.79
N SER A 90 -4.01 -4.54 -27.78
CA SER A 90 -4.14 -5.90 -27.24
C SER A 90 -3.23 -6.20 -26.04
N VAL A 91 -2.41 -5.26 -25.62
CA VAL A 91 -1.41 -5.48 -24.57
C VAL A 91 -1.93 -4.92 -23.25
N SER A 92 -2.29 -5.79 -22.33
CA SER A 92 -2.57 -5.40 -20.96
C SER A 92 -1.28 -5.30 -20.14
N LEU A 93 -1.30 -4.52 -19.05
CA LEU A 93 -0.20 -4.51 -18.09
C LEU A 93 0.02 -5.93 -17.52
N PHE A 94 -1.06 -6.69 -17.31
CA PHE A 94 -0.97 -8.08 -16.85
C PHE A 94 -0.12 -8.94 -17.79
N ASP A 95 -0.28 -8.81 -19.11
CA ASP A 95 0.51 -9.53 -20.10
C ASP A 95 1.93 -8.99 -20.22
N ALA A 96 2.09 -7.66 -20.15
CA ALA A 96 3.40 -7.01 -20.25
C ALA A 96 4.36 -7.35 -19.09
N VAL A 97 3.81 -7.70 -17.90
CA VAL A 97 4.61 -8.10 -16.72
C VAL A 97 4.49 -9.60 -16.43
N ARG A 98 4.16 -10.42 -17.43
CA ARG A 98 4.01 -11.87 -17.31
C ARG A 98 5.31 -12.54 -16.85
N GLY A 99 6.44 -12.12 -17.40
CA GLY A 99 7.76 -12.68 -17.11
C GLY A 99 8.09 -12.67 -15.63
N GLY A 100 7.89 -11.54 -14.95
CA GLY A 100 8.11 -11.41 -13.52
C GLY A 100 7.23 -12.34 -12.68
N ARG A 101 5.93 -12.50 -13.05
CA ARG A 101 5.02 -13.43 -12.36
C ARG A 101 5.44 -14.89 -12.52
N GLU A 102 5.76 -15.30 -13.75
CA GLU A 102 6.19 -16.66 -14.07
C GLU A 102 7.55 -16.99 -13.45
N ALA A 103 8.40 -15.97 -13.29
CA ALA A 103 9.67 -16.07 -12.58
C ALA A 103 9.54 -16.02 -11.04
N GLY A 104 8.32 -16.20 -10.49
CA GLY A 104 8.09 -16.23 -9.05
C GLY A 104 8.26 -14.88 -8.35
N GLY A 105 7.95 -13.78 -9.04
CA GLY A 105 8.03 -12.42 -8.50
C GLY A 105 9.33 -11.67 -8.86
N ARG A 106 10.21 -12.25 -9.67
CA ARG A 106 11.44 -11.58 -10.14
C ARG A 106 11.15 -10.69 -11.34
N TYR A 107 10.62 -9.51 -11.08
CA TYR A 107 10.29 -8.51 -12.10
C TYR A 107 11.55 -7.81 -12.61
N THR A 108 11.69 -7.72 -13.94
CA THR A 108 12.75 -6.93 -14.59
C THR A 108 12.55 -5.44 -14.35
N LEU A 109 13.59 -4.63 -14.51
CA LEU A 109 13.50 -3.16 -14.39
C LEU A 109 12.46 -2.55 -15.33
N LYS A 110 12.32 -3.10 -16.55
CA LYS A 110 11.30 -2.67 -17.51
C LYS A 110 9.88 -2.95 -17.00
N GLU A 111 9.64 -4.14 -16.48
CA GLU A 111 8.33 -4.51 -15.90
C GLU A 111 8.02 -3.66 -14.65
N GLN A 112 9.01 -3.43 -13.79
CA GLN A 112 8.86 -2.55 -12.63
C GLN A 112 8.52 -1.12 -13.03
N GLU A 113 9.12 -0.59 -14.11
CA GLU A 113 8.80 0.77 -14.59
C GLU A 113 7.38 0.87 -15.13
N LEU A 114 6.86 -0.16 -15.82
CA LEU A 114 5.45 -0.20 -16.23
C LEU A 114 4.50 -0.18 -15.02
N LEU A 115 4.84 -0.93 -13.97
CA LEU A 115 4.09 -0.91 -12.70
C LEU A 115 4.15 0.45 -12.03
N ARG A 116 5.33 1.11 -11.97
CA ARG A 116 5.48 2.46 -11.40
C ARG A 116 4.66 3.49 -12.17
N ARG A 117 4.70 3.49 -13.50
CA ARG A 117 3.88 4.40 -14.33
C ARG A 117 2.40 4.25 -14.04
N THR A 118 1.92 3.01 -13.96
CA THR A 118 0.52 2.72 -13.64
C THR A 118 0.13 3.24 -12.25
N ILE A 119 0.97 2.99 -11.26
CA ILE A 119 0.71 3.42 -9.88
C ILE A 119 0.78 4.95 -9.72
N ARG A 120 1.67 5.63 -10.44
CA ARG A 120 1.74 7.11 -10.45
C ARG A 120 0.51 7.74 -11.08
N GLU A 121 -0.13 7.04 -12.04
CA GLU A 121 -1.32 7.54 -12.72
C GLU A 121 -2.62 7.28 -11.94
N LEU A 122 -2.64 6.33 -11.01
CA LEU A 122 -3.83 6.00 -10.23
C LEU A 122 -4.42 7.22 -9.46
N PRO A 123 -3.63 8.06 -8.75
CA PRO A 123 -4.17 9.25 -8.09
C PRO A 123 -4.83 10.24 -9.05
N ASN A 124 -4.37 10.31 -10.30
CA ASN A 124 -4.99 11.16 -11.34
C ASN A 124 -6.45 10.73 -11.58
N ILE A 125 -6.69 9.43 -11.80
CA ILE A 125 -8.04 8.89 -11.96
C ILE A 125 -8.88 9.11 -10.70
N GLN A 126 -8.33 8.83 -9.52
CA GLN A 126 -9.07 8.89 -8.27
C GLN A 126 -9.47 10.32 -7.88
N MET A 127 -8.55 11.27 -7.98
CA MET A 127 -8.77 12.64 -7.51
C MET A 127 -9.41 13.53 -8.57
N ARG A 128 -8.86 13.55 -9.78
CA ARG A 128 -9.44 14.37 -10.86
C ARG A 128 -10.72 13.74 -11.41
N GLY A 129 -10.81 12.40 -11.39
CA GLY A 129 -12.03 11.69 -11.78
C GLY A 129 -13.20 11.98 -10.85
N ALA A 130 -12.97 12.18 -9.56
CA ALA A 130 -14.02 12.53 -8.60
C ALA A 130 -14.54 13.96 -8.74
N ARG A 131 -13.70 14.91 -9.20
CA ARG A 131 -14.08 16.34 -9.23
C ARG A 131 -15.34 16.58 -10.07
N GLY A 132 -16.43 16.99 -9.41
CA GLY A 132 -17.72 17.29 -10.04
C GLY A 132 -18.36 16.08 -10.73
N LEU A 133 -18.06 14.86 -10.28
CA LEU A 133 -18.74 13.63 -10.66
C LEU A 133 -20.04 13.53 -9.87
N ASP A 134 -21.15 13.32 -10.56
CA ASP A 134 -22.40 12.92 -9.91
C ASP A 134 -22.40 11.41 -9.67
N PHE A 135 -22.04 11.02 -8.44
CA PHE A 135 -21.95 9.63 -8.03
C PHE A 135 -23.29 8.89 -8.03
N SER A 136 -24.44 9.57 -8.13
CA SER A 136 -25.74 8.90 -8.25
C SER A 136 -25.87 8.08 -9.53
N ASN A 137 -25.02 8.34 -10.55
CA ASN A 137 -24.91 7.57 -11.79
C ASN A 137 -23.98 6.36 -11.70
N CYS A 138 -23.38 6.08 -10.53
CA CYS A 138 -22.53 4.92 -10.33
C CYS A 138 -23.35 3.65 -10.09
N TYR A 139 -22.86 2.52 -10.56
CA TYR A 139 -23.49 1.22 -10.43
C TYR A 139 -22.57 0.23 -9.68
N PRO A 140 -23.10 -0.66 -8.82
CA PRO A 140 -24.50 -0.81 -8.38
C PRO A 140 -24.91 0.17 -7.27
N GLN A 141 -24.03 1.03 -6.81
CA GLN A 141 -24.27 1.99 -5.74
C GLN A 141 -23.35 3.21 -5.86
N ALA A 142 -23.78 4.34 -5.26
CA ALA A 142 -23.10 5.63 -5.36
C ALA A 142 -21.80 5.70 -4.54
N GLU A 143 -21.73 5.01 -3.41
CA GLU A 143 -20.62 5.15 -2.46
C GLU A 143 -20.22 3.84 -1.77
N PHE A 144 -19.01 3.82 -1.27
CA PHE A 144 -18.48 2.79 -0.39
C PHE A 144 -18.91 3.09 1.05
N ASN A 145 -19.80 2.28 1.60
CA ASN A 145 -20.42 2.49 2.90
C ASN A 145 -20.38 1.23 3.77
N VAL A 146 -20.82 1.34 5.03
CA VAL A 146 -20.83 0.25 6.00
C VAL A 146 -21.55 -0.98 5.47
N ASP A 147 -22.71 -0.80 4.81
CA ASP A 147 -23.51 -1.92 4.31
C ASP A 147 -22.77 -2.70 3.21
N SER A 148 -22.07 -1.99 2.31
CA SER A 148 -21.26 -2.64 1.27
C SER A 148 -20.06 -3.41 1.83
N VAL A 149 -19.45 -2.89 2.88
CA VAL A 149 -18.36 -3.58 3.59
C VAL A 149 -18.89 -4.83 4.29
N LEU A 150 -19.97 -4.71 5.02
CA LEU A 150 -20.61 -5.85 5.72
C LEU A 150 -21.07 -6.93 4.73
N PHE A 151 -21.59 -6.54 3.56
CA PHE A 151 -21.94 -7.49 2.51
C PHE A 151 -20.71 -8.32 2.08
N ASP A 152 -19.58 -7.68 1.79
CA ASP A 152 -18.34 -8.36 1.38
C ASP A 152 -17.74 -9.21 2.52
N LEU A 153 -17.78 -8.75 3.78
CA LEU A 153 -17.32 -9.52 4.95
C LEU A 153 -18.22 -10.75 5.22
N ASN A 154 -19.52 -10.60 5.07
CA ASN A 154 -20.45 -11.73 5.16
C ASN A 154 -20.26 -12.71 3.99
N TYR A 155 -19.96 -12.20 2.79
CA TYR A 155 -19.61 -13.05 1.65
C TYR A 155 -18.36 -13.88 1.94
N PHE A 156 -17.31 -13.29 2.55
CA PHE A 156 -16.17 -14.03 3.07
C PHE A 156 -16.57 -15.09 4.09
N LYS A 157 -17.38 -14.72 5.09
CA LYS A 157 -17.82 -15.64 6.15
C LYS A 157 -18.55 -16.87 5.58
N TYR A 158 -19.55 -16.64 4.71
CA TYR A 158 -20.42 -17.71 4.22
C TYR A 158 -19.83 -18.51 3.06
N CYS A 159 -19.10 -17.87 2.16
CA CYS A 159 -18.58 -18.55 0.97
C CYS A 159 -17.19 -19.13 1.16
N PHE A 160 -16.44 -18.68 2.17
CA PHE A 160 -15.08 -19.16 2.41
C PHE A 160 -14.87 -19.69 3.83
N LEU A 161 -15.06 -18.88 4.87
CA LEU A 161 -14.72 -19.26 6.24
C LEU A 161 -15.54 -20.47 6.72
N LYS A 162 -16.83 -20.51 6.46
CA LYS A 162 -17.69 -21.68 6.79
C LYS A 162 -17.35 -22.96 6.00
N ALA A 163 -16.61 -22.86 4.92
CA ALA A 163 -16.11 -24.01 4.19
C ALA A 163 -14.77 -24.54 4.74
N THR A 164 -14.21 -23.89 5.75
CA THR A 164 -13.03 -24.35 6.49
C THR A 164 -13.47 -25.16 7.74
N GLU A 165 -12.53 -25.86 8.37
CA GLU A 165 -12.76 -26.62 9.60
C GLU A 165 -12.70 -25.75 10.88
N ILE A 166 -12.67 -24.41 10.74
CA ILE A 166 -12.59 -23.49 11.88
C ILE A 166 -13.96 -23.33 12.51
N ASP A 167 -14.06 -23.66 13.79
CA ASP A 167 -15.23 -23.33 14.60
C ASP A 167 -15.13 -21.88 15.13
N PHE A 168 -16.18 -21.09 14.96
CA PHE A 168 -16.21 -19.70 15.41
C PHE A 168 -17.57 -19.26 15.90
N HIS A 169 -17.57 -18.31 16.85
CA HIS A 169 -18.75 -17.73 17.42
C HIS A 169 -19.27 -16.59 16.54
N GLU A 170 -20.37 -16.81 15.83
CA GLU A 170 -20.91 -15.87 14.82
C GLU A 170 -21.16 -14.46 15.37
N LEU A 171 -21.77 -14.33 16.54
CA LEU A 171 -22.09 -13.00 17.10
C LEU A 171 -20.85 -12.19 17.47
N LYS A 172 -19.77 -12.85 17.93
CA LYS A 172 -18.50 -12.16 18.21
C LYS A 172 -17.84 -11.68 16.91
N LEU A 173 -17.85 -12.53 15.89
CA LEU A 173 -17.32 -12.20 14.57
C LEU A 173 -18.11 -11.04 13.92
N GLU A 174 -19.46 -11.07 14.02
CA GLU A 174 -20.31 -9.98 13.53
C GLU A 174 -20.06 -8.65 14.25
N ALA A 175 -19.79 -8.68 15.56
CA ALA A 175 -19.45 -7.48 16.32
C ALA A 175 -18.15 -6.85 15.78
N ASP A 176 -17.11 -7.65 15.55
CA ASP A 176 -15.84 -7.17 14.98
C ASP A 176 -16.01 -6.73 13.51
N PHE A 177 -16.84 -7.40 12.72
CA PHE A 177 -17.16 -6.96 11.36
C PHE A 177 -17.80 -5.57 11.32
N ARG A 178 -18.68 -5.25 12.25
CA ARG A 178 -19.32 -3.93 12.35
C ARG A 178 -18.32 -2.84 12.72
N LEU A 179 -17.43 -3.12 13.66
CA LEU A 179 -16.34 -2.20 14.02
C LEU A 179 -15.41 -1.98 12.82
N PHE A 180 -14.98 -3.06 12.18
CA PHE A 180 -14.12 -2.99 11.00
C PHE A 180 -14.76 -2.22 9.84
N ALA A 181 -16.04 -2.46 9.57
CA ALA A 181 -16.79 -1.73 8.54
C ALA A 181 -16.89 -0.22 8.85
N LYS A 182 -17.10 0.13 10.11
CA LYS A 182 -17.09 1.53 10.56
C LYS A 182 -15.72 2.15 10.35
N ASP A 183 -14.64 1.48 10.78
CA ASP A 183 -13.28 2.00 10.63
C ASP A 183 -12.87 2.16 9.17
N LEU A 184 -13.30 1.28 8.26
CA LEU A 184 -13.04 1.42 6.83
C LEU A 184 -13.76 2.62 6.18
N THR A 185 -14.93 2.99 6.70
CA THR A 185 -15.77 4.05 6.12
C THR A 185 -15.60 5.40 6.81
N THR A 186 -14.94 5.44 7.98
CA THR A 186 -14.65 6.66 8.74
C THR A 186 -13.16 6.70 9.10
N ASP A 187 -12.55 7.86 9.01
CA ASP A 187 -11.14 8.07 9.39
C ASP A 187 -11.07 9.23 10.40
N ILE A 188 -11.56 8.96 11.62
CA ILE A 188 -11.72 9.97 12.68
C ILE A 188 -10.38 10.56 13.10
N ASP A 189 -9.31 9.76 13.06
CA ASP A 189 -7.98 10.15 13.49
C ASP A 189 -7.15 10.79 12.36
N ASN A 190 -7.74 10.98 11.18
CA ASN A 190 -7.03 11.59 10.06
C ASN A 190 -6.80 13.09 10.32
N PRO A 191 -5.54 13.56 10.39
CA PRO A 191 -5.24 14.97 10.56
C PRO A 191 -5.53 15.82 9.31
N VAL A 192 -5.81 15.16 8.18
CA VAL A 192 -6.10 15.81 6.89
C VAL A 192 -7.59 15.65 6.59
N PRO A 193 -8.30 16.69 6.15
CA PRO A 193 -9.72 16.60 5.79
C PRO A 193 -9.99 15.47 4.78
N ASP A 194 -11.12 14.80 4.93
CA ASP A 194 -11.57 13.80 3.95
C ASP A 194 -11.69 14.43 2.57
N VAL A 195 -11.05 13.78 1.62
CA VAL A 195 -11.08 14.18 0.22
C VAL A 195 -11.99 13.25 -0.56
N GLU A 196 -12.92 13.86 -1.31
CA GLU A 196 -13.75 13.11 -2.22
C GLU A 196 -12.90 12.45 -3.31
N SER A 197 -12.93 11.12 -3.40
CA SER A 197 -12.18 10.34 -4.38
C SER A 197 -13.05 9.31 -5.08
N PHE A 198 -12.70 9.04 -6.34
CA PHE A 198 -13.27 7.95 -7.11
C PHE A 198 -12.58 6.64 -6.75
N LEU A 199 -13.30 5.73 -6.15
CA LEU A 199 -12.88 4.36 -5.92
C LEU A 199 -13.18 3.56 -7.19
N TYR A 200 -12.15 3.07 -7.85
CA TYR A 200 -12.24 2.34 -9.12
C TYR A 200 -12.86 0.94 -8.95
N ARG A 201 -12.61 0.29 -7.80
CA ARG A 201 -13.03 -1.01 -7.34
C ARG A 201 -12.28 -2.18 -7.97
N ASP A 202 -12.31 -2.33 -9.27
CA ASP A 202 -11.67 -3.44 -9.98
C ASP A 202 -10.32 -3.03 -10.58
N PHE A 203 -9.56 -2.22 -9.84
CA PHE A 203 -8.23 -1.78 -10.25
C PHE A 203 -7.24 -2.94 -10.12
N GLN A 204 -6.91 -3.53 -11.26
CA GLN A 204 -5.98 -4.65 -11.38
C GLN A 204 -5.26 -4.60 -12.73
N ALA A 205 -4.10 -5.28 -12.82
CA ALA A 205 -3.25 -5.21 -14.01
C ALA A 205 -3.94 -5.67 -15.33
N ARG A 206 -5.00 -6.48 -15.26
CA ARG A 206 -5.79 -6.89 -16.43
C ARG A 206 -6.63 -5.76 -17.00
N ASN A 207 -7.02 -4.80 -16.16
CA ASN A 207 -7.87 -3.65 -16.50
C ASN A 207 -7.06 -2.39 -16.82
N VAL A 208 -5.75 -2.57 -17.06
CA VAL A 208 -4.84 -1.51 -17.51
C VAL A 208 -4.27 -1.93 -18.87
N MET A 209 -4.63 -1.18 -19.91
CA MET A 209 -4.08 -1.35 -21.26
C MET A 209 -2.85 -0.47 -21.41
N LEU A 210 -1.88 -0.89 -22.21
CA LEU A 210 -0.66 -0.13 -22.48
C LEU A 210 -0.61 0.31 -23.93
N ASP A 211 -0.33 1.60 -24.14
CA ASP A 211 0.00 2.08 -25.48
C ASP A 211 1.40 1.59 -25.93
N ARG A 212 1.82 1.96 -27.14
CA ARG A 212 3.12 1.58 -27.71
C ARG A 212 4.32 2.15 -26.92
N GLN A 213 4.11 3.23 -26.16
CA GLN A 213 5.10 3.88 -25.31
C GLN A 213 5.09 3.33 -23.87
N GLY A 214 4.16 2.42 -23.55
CA GLY A 214 3.97 1.85 -22.22
C GLY A 214 3.23 2.77 -21.25
N ASN A 215 2.45 3.75 -21.77
CA ASN A 215 1.58 4.56 -20.93
C ASN A 215 0.29 3.80 -20.61
N PRO A 216 -0.21 3.87 -19.37
CA PRO A 216 -1.39 3.15 -18.95
C PRO A 216 -2.68 3.84 -19.42
N TYR A 217 -3.64 3.03 -19.86
CA TYR A 217 -5.04 3.40 -20.10
C TYR A 217 -5.93 2.47 -19.28
N PHE A 218 -6.98 3.02 -18.71
CA PHE A 218 -7.83 2.32 -17.74
C PHE A 218 -9.15 1.91 -18.36
N ILE A 219 -9.56 0.66 -18.09
CA ILE A 219 -10.81 0.05 -18.56
C ILE A 219 -11.53 -0.67 -17.42
N ASP A 220 -12.81 -1.02 -17.58
CA ASP A 220 -13.56 -1.82 -16.59
C ASP A 220 -13.82 -1.10 -15.26
N TYR A 221 -14.08 0.22 -15.31
CA TYR A 221 -14.32 1.07 -14.14
C TYR A 221 -15.82 1.33 -13.84
N GLN A 222 -16.73 0.66 -14.51
CA GLN A 222 -18.18 0.87 -14.32
C GLN A 222 -18.69 0.48 -12.93
N GLY A 223 -17.97 -0.35 -12.20
CA GLY A 223 -18.24 -0.66 -10.80
C GLY A 223 -17.76 0.40 -9.81
N GLY A 224 -17.15 1.47 -10.32
CA GLY A 224 -16.58 2.55 -9.51
C GLY A 224 -17.63 3.41 -8.83
N ARG A 225 -17.22 4.08 -7.76
CA ARG A 225 -18.11 4.85 -6.88
C ARG A 225 -17.32 5.85 -6.05
N LYS A 226 -17.98 6.66 -5.23
CA LYS A 226 -17.33 7.44 -4.19
C LYS A 226 -16.74 6.51 -3.13
N GLY A 227 -15.49 6.72 -2.74
CA GLY A 227 -14.89 5.92 -1.68
C GLY A 227 -13.41 6.20 -1.45
N PRO A 228 -12.82 5.56 -0.43
CA PRO A 228 -11.44 5.81 -0.04
C PRO A 228 -10.42 5.36 -1.11
N TYR A 229 -9.48 6.19 -1.42
CA TYR A 229 -8.43 5.93 -2.43
C TYR A 229 -7.46 4.78 -2.04
N TYR A 230 -7.41 4.37 -0.79
CA TYR A 230 -6.60 3.24 -0.32
C TYR A 230 -7.03 1.89 -0.91
N TYR A 231 -8.33 1.74 -1.18
CA TYR A 231 -8.90 0.48 -1.65
C TYR A 231 -8.25 -0.02 -2.95
N ASP A 232 -8.10 0.85 -3.95
CA ASP A 232 -7.57 0.47 -5.25
C ASP A 232 -6.08 0.14 -5.17
N LEU A 233 -5.33 0.87 -4.37
CA LEU A 233 -3.92 0.58 -4.10
C LEU A 233 -3.76 -0.80 -3.44
N ALA A 234 -4.58 -1.10 -2.43
CA ALA A 234 -4.61 -2.43 -1.79
C ALA A 234 -5.00 -3.53 -2.80
N SER A 235 -6.03 -3.29 -3.61
CA SER A 235 -6.50 -4.23 -4.64
C SER A 235 -5.41 -4.59 -5.65
N PHE A 236 -4.64 -3.61 -6.10
CA PHE A 236 -3.59 -3.79 -7.08
C PHE A 236 -2.36 -4.49 -6.50
N LEU A 237 -1.85 -3.99 -5.37
CA LEU A 237 -0.57 -4.43 -4.82
C LEU A 237 -0.63 -5.77 -4.07
N TRP A 238 -1.79 -6.14 -3.54
CA TRP A 238 -2.00 -7.43 -2.85
C TRP A 238 -2.81 -8.44 -3.66
N GLN A 239 -2.88 -8.23 -4.99
CA GLN A 239 -3.46 -9.23 -5.87
C GLN A 239 -2.63 -10.53 -5.80
N ALA A 240 -3.26 -11.61 -5.32
CA ALA A 240 -2.59 -12.89 -5.04
C ALA A 240 -1.84 -13.45 -6.27
N SER A 241 -2.45 -13.37 -7.45
CA SER A 241 -1.86 -13.88 -8.70
C SER A 241 -0.67 -13.04 -9.21
N ALA A 242 -0.48 -11.81 -8.74
CA ALA A 242 0.61 -10.94 -9.20
C ALA A 242 1.97 -11.31 -8.59
N LYS A 243 1.98 -11.91 -7.39
CA LYS A 243 3.20 -12.33 -6.68
C LYS A 243 4.24 -11.20 -6.53
N TYR A 244 3.78 -9.95 -6.28
CA TYR A 244 4.71 -8.84 -6.09
C TYR A 244 5.56 -9.05 -4.82
N PRO A 245 6.92 -9.02 -4.93
CA PRO A 245 7.79 -9.12 -3.76
C PRO A 245 7.55 -7.96 -2.79
N HIS A 246 7.81 -8.18 -1.52
CA HIS A 246 7.59 -7.20 -0.46
C HIS A 246 8.33 -5.87 -0.72
N LYS A 247 9.58 -5.95 -1.21
CA LYS A 247 10.36 -4.77 -1.57
C LYS A 247 9.67 -3.94 -2.66
N LEU A 248 9.24 -4.60 -3.75
CA LEU A 248 8.55 -3.93 -4.86
C LEU A 248 7.22 -3.32 -4.41
N ARG A 249 6.45 -4.03 -3.57
CA ARG A 249 5.20 -3.48 -3.00
C ARG A 249 5.45 -2.18 -2.23
N ARG A 250 6.47 -2.13 -1.36
CA ARG A 250 6.84 -0.91 -0.61
C ARG A 250 7.25 0.24 -1.53
N GLU A 251 8.06 -0.04 -2.54
CA GLU A 251 8.46 0.97 -3.54
C GLU A 251 7.22 1.54 -4.26
N LEU A 252 6.30 0.67 -4.70
CA LEU A 252 5.07 1.11 -5.38
C LEU A 252 4.12 1.86 -4.46
N VAL A 253 4.04 1.52 -3.16
CA VAL A 253 3.30 2.32 -2.16
C VAL A 253 3.90 3.71 -2.04
N SER A 254 5.24 3.83 -1.99
CA SER A 254 5.94 5.11 -1.93
C SER A 254 5.70 5.95 -3.20
N GLU A 255 5.74 5.33 -4.39
CA GLU A 255 5.42 5.98 -5.66
C GLU A 255 3.99 6.53 -5.69
N TYR A 256 3.02 5.73 -5.23
CA TYR A 256 1.63 6.17 -5.09
C TYR A 256 1.51 7.36 -4.14
N TYR A 257 2.06 7.23 -2.93
CA TYR A 257 2.00 8.26 -1.90
C TYR A 257 2.60 9.59 -2.39
N ASN A 258 3.74 9.53 -3.09
CA ASN A 258 4.37 10.73 -3.65
C ASN A 258 3.56 11.32 -4.82
N SER A 259 2.96 10.49 -5.66
CA SER A 259 2.09 10.96 -6.73
C SER A 259 0.81 11.61 -6.18
N LEU A 260 0.22 11.04 -5.13
CA LEU A 260 -1.01 11.55 -4.50
C LEU A 260 -0.85 12.99 -3.99
N LYS A 261 0.34 13.38 -3.51
CA LYS A 261 0.66 14.75 -3.07
C LYS A 261 0.43 15.82 -4.15
N ASN A 262 0.45 15.44 -5.43
CA ASN A 262 0.20 16.37 -6.53
C ASN A 262 -1.28 16.73 -6.69
N TYR A 263 -2.18 16.01 -6.01
CA TYR A 263 -3.63 16.13 -6.20
C TYR A 263 -4.37 16.57 -4.95
N THR A 264 -3.83 16.22 -3.76
CA THR A 264 -4.44 16.53 -2.47
C THR A 264 -3.40 16.59 -1.37
N GLU A 265 -3.78 17.16 -0.24
CA GLU A 265 -3.04 16.99 1.00
C GLU A 265 -3.10 15.51 1.43
N VAL A 266 -1.99 14.98 1.94
CA VAL A 266 -1.88 13.58 2.33
C VAL A 266 -1.55 13.46 3.81
N PRO A 267 -2.11 12.46 4.51
CA PRO A 267 -1.78 12.24 5.91
C PRO A 267 -0.31 11.81 6.07
N PRO A 268 0.27 11.93 7.27
CA PRO A 268 1.61 11.43 7.56
C PRO A 268 1.78 9.98 7.12
N VAL A 269 3.00 9.62 6.67
CA VAL A 269 3.31 8.29 6.10
C VAL A 269 2.83 7.14 6.99
N ARG A 270 3.02 7.25 8.30
CA ARG A 270 2.59 6.24 9.26
C ARG A 270 1.07 6.07 9.28
N HIS A 271 0.32 7.17 9.35
CA HIS A 271 -1.15 7.14 9.28
C HIS A 271 -1.61 6.51 7.96
N PHE A 272 -1.00 6.96 6.85
CA PHE A 272 -1.28 6.40 5.52
C PHE A 272 -1.04 4.88 5.48
N ALA A 273 0.09 4.41 6.00
CA ALA A 273 0.44 2.99 6.00
C ALA A 273 -0.52 2.15 6.86
N ASN A 274 -0.87 2.62 8.07
CA ASN A 274 -1.83 1.95 8.95
C ASN A 274 -3.21 1.88 8.29
N ARG A 275 -3.63 2.98 7.68
CA ARG A 275 -4.91 3.03 6.97
C ARG A 275 -4.93 2.11 5.76
N LEU A 276 -3.86 2.10 4.97
CA LEU A 276 -3.71 1.16 3.84
C LEU A 276 -3.80 -0.30 4.31
N ALA A 277 -3.19 -0.65 5.44
CA ALA A 277 -3.23 -2.01 5.97
C ALA A 277 -4.66 -2.48 6.30
N LEU A 278 -5.56 -1.58 6.77
CA LEU A 278 -6.98 -1.91 6.94
C LEU A 278 -7.62 -2.30 5.60
N PHE A 279 -7.33 -1.55 4.53
CA PHE A 279 -7.85 -1.87 3.20
C PHE A 279 -7.21 -3.14 2.61
N VAL A 280 -5.95 -3.43 2.92
CA VAL A 280 -5.30 -4.70 2.56
C VAL A 280 -5.99 -5.87 3.23
N LEU A 281 -6.28 -5.76 4.54
CA LEU A 281 -7.05 -6.78 5.26
C LEU A 281 -8.42 -6.99 4.61
N PHE A 282 -9.18 -5.91 4.44
CA PHE A 282 -10.51 -5.97 3.84
C PHE A 282 -10.50 -6.62 2.45
N ARG A 283 -9.60 -6.18 1.56
CA ARG A 283 -9.47 -6.76 0.22
C ARG A 283 -9.08 -8.22 0.23
N THR A 284 -8.22 -8.63 1.17
CA THR A 284 -7.84 -10.04 1.31
C THR A 284 -9.04 -10.90 1.69
N LEU A 285 -9.87 -10.46 2.65
CA LEU A 285 -11.08 -11.18 3.03
C LEU A 285 -12.09 -11.21 1.89
N GLN A 286 -12.31 -10.08 1.20
CA GLN A 286 -13.21 -10.00 0.05
C GLN A 286 -12.82 -10.96 -1.08
N VAL A 287 -11.53 -11.03 -1.45
CA VAL A 287 -11.09 -11.96 -2.52
C VAL A 287 -11.16 -13.41 -2.06
N LEU A 288 -10.90 -13.71 -0.78
CA LEU A 288 -11.08 -15.06 -0.25
C LEU A 288 -12.55 -15.49 -0.33
N GLY A 289 -13.50 -14.60 -0.05
CA GLY A 289 -14.94 -14.86 -0.26
C GLY A 289 -15.24 -15.20 -1.72
N ALA A 290 -14.74 -14.40 -2.66
CA ALA A 290 -14.91 -14.65 -4.09
C ALA A 290 -14.24 -15.95 -4.56
N TYR A 291 -13.05 -16.27 -4.03
CA TYR A 291 -12.35 -17.52 -4.34
C TYR A 291 -13.07 -18.72 -3.74
N GLY A 292 -13.64 -18.60 -2.54
CA GLY A 292 -14.50 -19.64 -1.95
C GLY A 292 -15.70 -19.93 -2.82
N PHE A 293 -16.46 -18.91 -3.19
CA PHE A 293 -17.64 -19.09 -4.03
C PHE A 293 -17.27 -19.69 -5.40
N ARG A 294 -16.39 -19.03 -6.15
CA ARG A 294 -16.05 -19.48 -7.51
C ARG A 294 -15.22 -20.77 -7.54
N GLY A 295 -14.40 -21.01 -6.51
CA GLY A 295 -13.58 -22.20 -6.39
C GLY A 295 -14.37 -23.39 -5.86
N TYR A 296 -15.01 -23.27 -4.70
CA TYR A 296 -15.67 -24.41 -4.05
C TYR A 296 -17.06 -24.71 -4.64
N TYR A 297 -17.86 -23.66 -4.95
CA TYR A 297 -19.22 -23.86 -5.48
C TYR A 297 -19.26 -23.94 -7.01
N GLU A 298 -18.56 -23.04 -7.72
CA GLU A 298 -18.54 -23.08 -9.20
C GLU A 298 -17.44 -24.01 -9.75
N GLN A 299 -16.63 -24.64 -8.92
CA GLN A 299 -15.57 -25.61 -9.28
C GLN A 299 -14.52 -25.03 -10.25
N LYS A 300 -14.28 -23.73 -10.24
CA LYS A 300 -13.30 -23.07 -11.11
C LYS A 300 -11.90 -23.18 -10.53
N LYS A 301 -11.07 -24.07 -11.09
CA LYS A 301 -9.74 -24.45 -10.61
C LYS A 301 -8.81 -23.25 -10.31
N HIS A 302 -8.75 -22.27 -11.20
CA HIS A 302 -7.87 -21.12 -11.02
C HIS A 302 -8.19 -20.24 -9.79
N PHE A 303 -9.45 -20.25 -9.29
CA PHE A 303 -9.80 -19.60 -8.04
C PHE A 303 -9.32 -20.41 -6.83
N ILE A 304 -9.42 -21.73 -6.88
CA ILE A 304 -8.86 -22.62 -5.84
C ILE A 304 -7.34 -22.40 -5.73
N GLU A 305 -6.63 -22.37 -6.86
CA GLU A 305 -5.19 -22.12 -6.93
C GLU A 305 -4.77 -20.72 -6.44
N SER A 306 -5.72 -19.78 -6.38
CA SER A 306 -5.49 -18.42 -5.88
C SER A 306 -5.65 -18.29 -4.35
N ILE A 307 -6.26 -19.29 -3.68
CA ILE A 307 -6.46 -19.27 -2.22
C ILE A 307 -5.12 -19.29 -1.46
N PRO A 308 -4.19 -20.22 -1.71
CA PRO A 308 -2.93 -20.27 -0.97
C PRO A 308 -2.13 -18.96 -1.00
N PRO A 309 -1.90 -18.31 -2.16
CA PRO A 309 -1.20 -17.02 -2.15
C PRO A 309 -2.00 -15.89 -1.47
N ALA A 310 -3.34 -15.94 -1.43
CA ALA A 310 -4.13 -14.98 -0.67
C ALA A 310 -3.98 -15.20 0.86
N ILE A 311 -3.97 -16.45 1.31
CA ILE A 311 -3.68 -16.80 2.71
C ILE A 311 -2.24 -16.38 3.10
N GLN A 312 -1.28 -16.51 2.18
CA GLN A 312 0.08 -16.04 2.43
C GLN A 312 0.13 -14.51 2.60
N ASN A 313 -0.57 -13.73 1.77
CA ASN A 313 -0.69 -12.29 1.95
C ASN A 313 -1.35 -11.94 3.32
N LEU A 314 -2.36 -12.70 3.74
CA LEU A 314 -2.99 -12.55 5.05
C LEU A 314 -2.00 -12.81 6.18
N ARG A 315 -1.24 -13.90 6.11
CA ARG A 315 -0.21 -14.25 7.11
C ARG A 315 0.86 -13.16 7.22
N GLU A 316 1.36 -12.65 6.10
CA GLU A 316 2.32 -11.54 6.07
C GLU A 316 1.75 -10.28 6.75
N LEU A 317 0.47 -9.97 6.50
CA LEU A 317 -0.21 -8.83 7.09
C LEU A 317 -0.40 -8.98 8.60
N LEU A 318 -0.86 -10.16 9.07
CA LEU A 318 -1.06 -10.44 10.50
C LEU A 318 0.26 -10.43 11.28
N ASN A 319 1.36 -10.80 10.63
CA ASN A 319 2.71 -10.77 11.20
C ASN A 319 3.41 -9.40 11.03
N SER A 320 2.74 -8.41 10.43
CA SER A 320 3.28 -7.06 10.31
C SER A 320 3.16 -6.27 11.61
N SER A 321 3.77 -5.09 11.67
CA SER A 321 3.64 -4.17 12.82
C SER A 321 2.29 -3.46 12.91
N THR A 322 1.39 -3.68 11.96
CA THR A 322 0.05 -3.06 11.98
C THR A 322 -0.84 -3.76 13.00
N ARG A 323 -1.51 -2.99 13.84
CA ARG A 323 -2.49 -3.51 14.79
C ARG A 323 -3.91 -3.32 14.30
N PHE A 324 -4.68 -4.37 14.46
CA PHE A 324 -6.09 -4.40 14.17
C PHE A 324 -6.86 -4.53 15.49
N HIS A 325 -7.82 -3.64 15.73
CA HIS A 325 -8.60 -3.59 16.97
C HIS A 325 -9.86 -4.47 16.91
N TYR A 326 -9.75 -5.66 16.30
CA TYR A 326 -10.82 -6.64 16.10
C TYR A 326 -10.39 -7.98 16.67
N PRO A 327 -10.35 -8.12 18.01
CA PRO A 327 -9.64 -9.21 18.67
C PRO A 327 -10.14 -10.59 18.25
N TYR A 328 -11.45 -10.77 18.13
CA TYR A 328 -12.03 -12.06 17.76
C TYR A 328 -11.81 -12.38 16.27
N LEU A 329 -11.95 -11.39 15.40
CA LEU A 329 -11.59 -11.54 13.98
C LEU A 329 -10.12 -11.92 13.83
N MET A 330 -9.20 -11.27 14.55
CA MET A 330 -7.78 -11.59 14.49
C MET A 330 -7.50 -13.03 14.96
N GLU A 331 -8.14 -13.50 16.02
CA GLU A 331 -8.06 -14.88 16.50
C GLU A 331 -8.49 -15.88 15.40
N VAL A 332 -9.64 -15.64 14.77
CA VAL A 332 -10.15 -16.50 13.68
C VAL A 332 -9.22 -16.48 12.47
N LEU A 333 -8.69 -15.32 12.09
CA LEU A 333 -7.77 -15.21 10.96
C LEU A 333 -6.41 -15.84 11.24
N GLN A 334 -5.93 -15.80 12.48
CA GLN A 334 -4.71 -16.49 12.88
C GLN A 334 -4.90 -18.01 12.72
N GLN A 335 -6.00 -18.57 13.28
CA GLN A 335 -6.34 -19.98 13.09
C GLN A 335 -6.43 -20.36 11.61
N LEU A 336 -7.04 -19.49 10.78
CA LEU A 336 -7.15 -19.71 9.34
C LEU A 336 -5.78 -19.85 8.67
N THR A 337 -4.81 -19.00 9.02
CA THR A 337 -3.47 -19.07 8.45
C THR A 337 -2.65 -20.27 8.93
N GLU A 338 -3.04 -20.88 10.06
CA GLU A 338 -2.36 -22.03 10.68
C GLU A 338 -2.95 -23.39 10.26
N LEU A 339 -4.04 -23.40 9.48
CA LEU A 339 -4.62 -24.66 9.00
C LEU A 339 -3.58 -25.50 8.25
N PRO A 340 -3.56 -26.83 8.42
CA PRO A 340 -2.54 -27.73 7.86
C PRO A 340 -2.36 -27.58 6.35
N GLN A 341 -3.45 -27.36 5.61
CA GLN A 341 -3.41 -27.17 4.15
C GLN A 341 -2.72 -25.88 3.72
N TYR A 342 -2.52 -24.91 4.65
CA TYR A 342 -1.86 -23.62 4.39
C TYR A 342 -0.54 -23.47 5.15
N ALA A 343 -0.23 -24.33 6.12
CA ALA A 343 0.95 -24.25 6.99
C ALA A 343 2.28 -24.39 6.22
N GLN A 344 2.29 -25.13 5.09
CA GLN A 344 3.48 -25.42 4.29
C GLN A 344 3.69 -24.45 3.13
N ILE A 345 2.90 -23.37 3.02
CA ILE A 345 3.07 -22.41 1.95
C ILE A 345 4.33 -21.57 2.23
N GLU A 346 5.37 -21.80 1.44
CA GLU A 346 6.61 -21.02 1.52
C GLU A 346 6.35 -19.55 1.18
N THR A 347 6.96 -18.64 1.92
CA THR A 347 6.88 -17.20 1.68
C THR A 347 7.41 -16.89 0.29
N ILE A 348 6.63 -16.21 -0.54
CA ILE A 348 7.04 -15.80 -1.89
C ILE A 348 8.27 -14.89 -1.75
N GLY A 349 9.43 -15.34 -2.23
CA GLY A 349 10.71 -14.63 -2.15
C GLY A 349 11.72 -15.19 -1.14
N SER A 350 11.35 -16.14 -0.25
CA SER A 350 12.27 -16.67 0.77
C SER A 350 13.40 -17.56 0.21
N ARG A 351 13.25 -18.11 -0.99
CA ARG A 351 14.29 -18.94 -1.64
C ARG A 351 15.18 -18.21 -2.65
N ALA A 352 14.77 -17.03 -3.14
CA ALA A 352 15.50 -16.38 -4.23
C ALA A 352 16.71 -15.56 -3.77
N ASP A 353 16.74 -15.08 -2.52
CA ASP A 353 17.77 -14.11 -2.09
C ASP A 353 18.47 -14.45 -0.77
N GLY A 354 18.21 -15.61 -0.15
CA GLY A 354 18.86 -15.97 1.13
C GLY A 354 18.52 -15.04 2.31
N TYR A 355 17.49 -14.21 2.18
CA TYR A 355 17.06 -13.30 3.24
C TYR A 355 16.31 -14.08 4.32
N LYS A 356 16.99 -14.32 5.44
CA LYS A 356 16.33 -14.64 6.71
C LYS A 356 15.54 -13.39 7.14
N THR A 357 14.42 -13.56 7.82
CA THR A 357 13.60 -12.46 8.39
C THR A 357 14.41 -11.51 9.29
N THR A 358 15.58 -11.95 9.78
CA THR A 358 16.57 -11.13 10.47
C THR A 358 17.30 -10.11 9.57
N ASP A 359 17.20 -10.21 8.24
CA ASP A 359 17.86 -9.30 7.29
C ASP A 359 16.96 -8.15 6.81
N LEU A 360 15.74 -8.04 7.33
CA LEU A 360 14.81 -6.93 7.08
C LEU A 360 15.04 -5.73 8.00
N ASN A 361 16.02 -5.79 8.88
CA ASN A 361 16.48 -4.61 9.61
C ASN A 361 17.42 -3.82 8.69
N PRO A 362 16.96 -2.67 8.11
CA PRO A 362 17.81 -1.83 7.26
C PRO A 362 19.01 -1.24 8.04
N TYR A 363 19.05 -1.46 9.35
CA TYR A 363 20.02 -0.91 10.29
C TYR A 363 21.01 -1.97 10.81
N LYS A 364 21.08 -3.18 10.23
CA LYS A 364 22.21 -4.05 10.52
C LYS A 364 23.49 -3.41 10.00
N ALA A 365 24.34 -2.98 10.91
CA ALA A 365 25.69 -2.55 10.61
C ALA A 365 26.38 -3.62 9.76
N HIS A 366 26.98 -3.22 8.64
CA HIS A 366 27.81 -4.12 7.85
C HIS A 366 28.97 -4.60 8.75
N PRO A 367 29.38 -5.89 8.69
CA PRO A 367 30.47 -6.44 9.52
C PRO A 367 31.84 -5.77 9.30
N GLN A 368 31.93 -4.77 8.42
CA GLN A 368 33.16 -4.04 8.11
C GLN A 368 33.30 -2.72 8.88
N ASP A 369 32.27 -2.30 9.61
CA ASP A 369 32.34 -1.12 10.47
C ASP A 369 33.06 -1.53 11.76
N GLY A 370 34.38 -1.38 11.76
CA GLY A 370 35.20 -1.41 12.96
C GLY A 370 34.71 -0.36 13.97
N PRO A 371 35.22 -0.31 15.20
CA PRO A 371 34.81 0.69 16.18
C PRO A 371 35.05 2.06 15.56
N ALA A 372 33.95 2.67 15.05
CA ALA A 372 34.02 3.97 14.44
C ALA A 372 34.36 4.95 15.55
N THR A 373 35.55 5.47 15.50
CA THR A 373 35.87 6.72 16.18
C THR A 373 34.96 7.77 15.56
N PHE A 374 34.00 8.28 16.37
CA PHE A 374 33.27 9.48 15.98
C PHE A 374 34.29 10.50 15.50
N SER A 375 34.16 10.98 14.25
CA SER A 375 35.02 12.04 13.77
C SER A 375 34.83 13.25 14.66
N LYS A 376 35.94 13.86 15.06
CA LYS A 376 35.96 15.04 15.93
C LYS A 376 34.99 16.10 15.41
N TYR A 377 34.40 16.83 16.35
CA TYR A 377 33.62 18.04 16.09
C TYR A 377 34.37 18.98 15.12
N ASP A 378 33.68 19.40 14.07
CA ASP A 378 34.16 20.44 13.17
C ASP A 378 33.48 21.77 13.56
N ALA A 379 34.30 22.76 13.91
CA ALA A 379 33.81 24.10 14.26
C ALA A 379 33.36 24.91 13.02
N GLN A 380 33.68 24.44 11.81
CA GLN A 380 33.35 25.09 10.54
C GLN A 380 32.61 24.12 9.65
N GLY A 381 31.37 24.44 9.31
CA GLY A 381 30.58 23.58 8.44
C GLY A 381 29.07 23.68 8.70
N PRO A 382 28.26 22.89 8.02
CA PRO A 382 26.83 22.79 8.28
C PRO A 382 26.56 22.13 9.64
N LEU A 383 25.34 22.27 10.16
CA LEU A 383 24.93 21.61 11.38
C LEU A 383 24.97 20.09 11.23
N VAL A 384 25.71 19.43 12.11
CA VAL A 384 25.68 17.99 12.33
C VAL A 384 24.98 17.69 13.64
N VAL A 385 23.93 16.86 13.59
CA VAL A 385 23.23 16.40 14.79
C VAL A 385 23.79 15.06 15.22
N ARG A 386 24.15 14.94 16.52
CA ARG A 386 24.64 13.68 17.10
C ARG A 386 23.59 13.12 18.04
N VAL A 387 23.25 11.85 17.85
CA VAL A 387 22.23 11.17 18.66
C VAL A 387 22.84 9.93 19.30
N PHE A 388 22.77 9.87 20.63
CA PHE A 388 23.34 8.78 21.42
C PHE A 388 22.27 7.97 22.12
N SER A 389 22.42 6.65 22.16
CA SER A 389 21.77 5.81 23.16
C SER A 389 22.79 5.34 24.19
N PHE A 390 22.42 5.33 25.47
CA PHE A 390 23.35 4.99 26.55
C PHE A 390 22.67 4.35 27.75
N SER A 391 23.50 3.73 28.62
CA SER A 391 23.09 3.24 29.93
C SER A 391 23.39 4.27 31.02
N PHE A 392 22.39 4.62 31.84
CA PHE A 392 22.61 5.50 32.99
C PHE A 392 23.62 4.91 33.99
N THR A 393 23.75 3.57 34.06
CA THR A 393 24.75 2.90 34.94
C THR A 393 26.18 3.11 34.47
N LYS A 394 26.39 3.51 33.20
CA LYS A 394 27.71 3.75 32.60
C LYS A 394 27.99 5.23 32.35
N GLY A 395 27.12 6.11 32.81
CA GLY A 395 27.25 7.56 32.67
C GLY A 395 26.70 8.15 31.38
N ILE A 396 26.44 9.43 31.38
CA ILE A 396 25.93 10.22 30.24
C ILE A 396 27.09 10.43 29.25
N PRO A 397 26.85 10.33 27.92
CA PRO A 397 27.84 10.69 26.89
C PRO A 397 28.30 12.15 27.03
N GLU A 398 29.59 12.38 26.84
CA GLU A 398 30.17 13.73 26.87
C GLU A 398 29.94 14.46 25.53
N ASP A 399 29.79 15.79 25.63
CA ASP A 399 29.71 16.63 24.43
C ASP A 399 31.13 16.93 23.90
N GLU A 400 31.46 16.36 22.78
CA GLU A 400 32.78 16.50 22.12
C GLU A 400 33.02 17.92 21.56
N SER A 401 31.97 18.76 21.45
CA SER A 401 32.12 20.13 20.97
C SER A 401 32.80 21.04 21.99
N GLY A 402 32.94 20.59 23.23
CA GLY A 402 33.50 21.37 24.33
C GLY A 402 32.58 22.50 24.85
N ASN A 403 31.37 22.62 24.28
CA ASN A 403 30.40 23.64 24.69
C ASN A 403 29.54 23.20 25.89
N GLY A 404 29.67 21.95 26.31
CA GLY A 404 28.97 21.40 27.47
C GLY A 404 27.44 21.39 27.30
N GLY A 405 26.94 21.07 26.11
CA GLY A 405 25.52 21.17 25.79
C GLY A 405 24.91 19.88 25.24
N GLY A 406 23.61 19.93 25.08
CA GLY A 406 22.85 18.81 24.51
C GLY A 406 21.63 18.46 25.35
N TYR A 407 20.81 17.56 24.84
CA TYR A 407 19.61 17.09 25.51
C TYR A 407 19.80 15.67 26.00
N VAL A 408 19.39 15.41 27.25
CA VAL A 408 19.39 14.06 27.83
C VAL A 408 17.97 13.67 28.17
N PHE A 409 17.46 12.66 27.51
CA PHE A 409 16.13 12.12 27.70
C PHE A 409 16.18 10.81 28.48
N ASP A 410 15.35 10.71 29.50
CA ASP A 410 15.22 9.50 30.31
C ASP A 410 14.07 8.62 29.81
N CYS A 411 14.42 7.52 29.15
CA CYS A 411 13.44 6.55 28.64
C CYS A 411 12.96 5.56 29.70
N ARG A 412 13.35 5.68 30.98
CA ARG A 412 12.96 4.73 32.04
C ARG A 412 11.51 4.85 32.46
N SER A 413 10.85 5.94 32.12
CA SER A 413 9.42 6.16 32.36
C SER A 413 8.53 5.28 31.47
N THR A 414 9.04 4.74 30.36
CA THR A 414 8.28 3.90 29.44
C THR A 414 8.47 2.42 29.76
N HIS A 415 7.55 1.59 29.28
CA HIS A 415 7.53 0.15 29.54
C HIS A 415 8.83 -0.55 29.13
N ASN A 416 9.32 -1.48 29.95
CA ASN A 416 10.64 -2.07 29.79
C ASN A 416 10.60 -3.50 29.22
N PRO A 417 10.95 -3.71 27.94
CA PRO A 417 11.00 -5.05 27.34
C PRO A 417 12.02 -5.98 28.03
N GLY A 418 13.12 -5.43 28.57
CA GLY A 418 14.14 -6.21 29.25
C GLY A 418 13.70 -6.94 30.53
N ARG A 419 12.46 -6.72 31.00
CA ARG A 419 11.87 -7.51 32.09
C ARG A 419 11.41 -8.91 31.64
N TYR A 420 11.26 -9.13 30.33
CA TYR A 420 10.70 -10.35 29.77
C TYR A 420 11.77 -11.18 29.05
N GLU A 421 11.83 -12.48 29.32
CA GLU A 421 12.85 -13.38 28.77
C GLU A 421 13.02 -13.33 27.24
N PRO A 422 11.96 -13.25 26.42
CA PRO A 422 12.12 -13.23 24.97
C PRO A 422 12.92 -12.04 24.44
N TYR A 423 12.97 -10.92 25.19
CA TYR A 423 13.57 -9.68 24.71
C TYR A 423 14.95 -9.38 25.33
N LYS A 424 15.37 -10.11 26.38
CA LYS A 424 16.60 -9.82 27.14
C LYS A 424 17.88 -9.78 26.30
N LYS A 425 17.94 -10.58 25.24
CA LYS A 425 19.11 -10.65 24.33
C LYS A 425 18.98 -9.78 23.09
N LEU A 426 17.84 -9.15 22.88
CA LEU A 426 17.53 -8.30 21.75
C LEU A 426 17.82 -6.84 22.11
N THR A 427 17.84 -5.99 21.11
CA THR A 427 18.06 -4.54 21.22
C THR A 427 16.83 -3.75 20.76
N GLY A 428 16.85 -2.45 20.93
CA GLY A 428 15.81 -1.55 20.39
C GLY A 428 15.78 -1.47 18.86
N LEU A 429 16.71 -2.13 18.15
CA LEU A 429 16.72 -2.25 16.69
C LEU A 429 16.09 -3.57 16.20
N ASP A 430 15.82 -4.50 17.11
CA ASP A 430 15.25 -5.80 16.76
C ASP A 430 13.72 -5.73 16.71
N GLU A 431 13.13 -6.24 15.64
CA GLU A 431 11.70 -6.20 15.35
C GLU A 431 10.79 -6.62 16.53
N PRO A 432 11.08 -7.70 17.30
CA PRO A 432 10.24 -8.06 18.44
C PRO A 432 10.23 -7.02 19.56
N VAL A 433 11.35 -6.30 19.75
CA VAL A 433 11.47 -5.23 20.75
C VAL A 433 10.78 -3.97 20.26
N ILE A 434 10.95 -3.65 18.98
CA ILE A 434 10.26 -2.53 18.32
C ILE A 434 8.75 -2.69 18.50
N ARG A 435 8.22 -3.87 18.16
CA ARG A 435 6.79 -4.19 18.33
C ARG A 435 6.34 -4.01 19.77
N PHE A 436 7.05 -4.61 20.70
CA PHE A 436 6.72 -4.50 22.13
C PHE A 436 6.61 -3.04 22.58
N LEU A 437 7.55 -2.18 22.17
CA LEU A 437 7.60 -0.77 22.56
C LEU A 437 6.50 0.06 21.88
N GLU A 438 6.23 -0.22 20.62
CA GLU A 438 5.18 0.47 19.85
C GLU A 438 3.79 0.05 20.31
N ASP A 439 3.67 -1.20 20.67
CA ASP A 439 2.45 -1.85 21.10
C ASP A 439 1.90 -1.27 22.39
N ASP A 440 2.77 -0.98 23.31
CA ASP A 440 2.43 -0.36 24.58
C ASP A 440 2.03 1.11 24.41
N GLY A 441 2.55 1.78 23.36
CA GLY A 441 2.23 3.18 23.01
C GLY A 441 2.89 4.26 23.87
N GLU A 442 3.40 3.94 25.06
CA GLU A 442 4.04 4.91 25.96
C GLU A 442 5.27 5.56 25.31
N ILE A 443 6.12 4.75 24.65
CA ILE A 443 7.32 5.26 23.99
C ILE A 443 7.00 6.16 22.80
N LEU A 444 5.87 5.94 22.15
CA LEU A 444 5.42 6.77 21.03
C LEU A 444 4.96 8.15 21.50
N THR A 445 4.21 8.21 22.60
CA THR A 445 3.80 9.45 23.24
C THR A 445 5.01 10.25 23.74
N PHE A 446 5.99 9.54 24.29
CA PHE A 446 7.27 10.14 24.69
C PHE A 446 8.00 10.74 23.49
N LEU A 447 8.16 9.99 22.40
CA LEU A 447 8.85 10.44 21.18
C LEU A 447 8.13 11.59 20.48
N ASP A 448 6.80 11.62 20.47
CA ASP A 448 6.06 12.76 19.91
C ASP A 448 6.40 14.08 20.61
N SER A 449 6.57 14.04 21.92
CA SER A 449 7.01 15.19 22.71
C SER A 449 8.47 15.59 22.40
N VAL A 450 9.35 14.59 22.25
CA VAL A 450 10.76 14.80 21.90
C VAL A 450 10.91 15.38 20.50
N TYR A 451 10.12 14.89 19.51
CA TYR A 451 10.14 15.41 18.14
C TYR A 451 9.77 16.89 18.08
N LYS A 452 8.74 17.31 18.79
CA LYS A 452 8.33 18.73 18.84
C LYS A 452 9.44 19.63 19.38
N LEU A 453 10.11 19.17 20.43
CA LEU A 453 11.24 19.89 21.03
C LEU A 453 12.44 19.90 20.09
N ALA A 454 12.84 18.77 19.55
CA ALA A 454 13.97 18.63 18.64
C ALA A 454 13.81 19.48 17.38
N ASP A 455 12.62 19.46 16.77
CA ASP A 455 12.30 20.24 15.59
C ASP A 455 12.50 21.75 15.78
N ALA A 456 12.02 22.28 16.91
CA ALA A 456 12.17 23.68 17.24
C ALA A 456 13.65 24.08 17.38
N HIS A 457 14.45 23.20 18.02
CA HIS A 457 15.86 23.47 18.29
C HIS A 457 16.74 23.27 17.05
N VAL A 458 16.55 22.19 16.28
CA VAL A 458 17.28 21.97 15.03
C VAL A 458 17.06 23.14 14.06
N ARG A 459 15.81 23.57 13.87
CA ARG A 459 15.51 24.75 13.05
C ARG A 459 16.23 26.00 13.53
N ARG A 460 16.25 26.21 14.84
CA ARG A 460 16.91 27.39 15.43
C ARG A 460 18.43 27.33 15.31
N TYR A 461 19.03 26.15 15.43
CA TYR A 461 20.46 25.93 15.27
C TYR A 461 20.90 26.18 13.83
N ILE A 462 20.14 25.68 12.84
CA ILE A 462 20.36 25.97 11.41
C ILE A 462 20.32 27.48 11.16
N GLN A 463 19.27 28.18 11.65
CA GLN A 463 19.12 29.63 11.48
C GLN A 463 20.26 30.45 12.09
N ARG A 464 20.88 29.95 13.17
CA ARG A 464 21.98 30.63 13.85
C ARG A 464 23.37 30.22 13.35
N GLY A 465 23.47 29.29 12.41
CA GLY A 465 24.75 28.80 11.88
C GLY A 465 25.55 27.97 12.88
N PHE A 466 24.88 27.31 13.85
CA PHE A 466 25.56 26.38 14.74
C PHE A 466 25.93 25.10 14.00
N THR A 467 27.07 24.51 14.34
CA THR A 467 27.64 23.36 13.64
C THR A 467 27.44 22.05 14.40
N SER A 468 27.00 22.08 15.67
CA SER A 468 26.83 20.89 16.49
C SER A 468 25.59 20.98 17.38
N LEU A 469 24.82 19.89 17.44
CA LEU A 469 23.72 19.69 18.39
C LEU A 469 23.71 18.23 18.81
N MET A 470 23.51 17.95 20.11
CA MET A 470 23.55 16.60 20.65
C MET A 470 22.23 16.26 21.34
N PHE A 471 21.75 15.01 21.09
CA PHE A 471 20.64 14.40 21.80
C PHE A 471 21.07 13.04 22.36
N CYS A 472 20.77 12.79 23.63
CA CYS A 472 21.13 11.55 24.31
C CYS A 472 19.89 10.89 24.89
N PHE A 473 19.72 9.59 24.68
CA PHE A 473 18.63 8.79 25.22
C PHE A 473 19.20 7.76 26.20
N GLY A 474 18.75 7.81 27.45
CA GLY A 474 19.22 6.91 28.50
C GLY A 474 18.13 5.95 28.98
N CYS A 475 18.51 4.69 29.18
CA CYS A 475 17.71 3.74 29.95
C CYS A 475 18.61 2.96 30.91
N THR A 476 18.08 2.02 31.70
CA THR A 476 18.88 1.29 32.70
C THR A 476 20.04 0.52 32.08
N GLY A 477 19.77 -0.27 31.02
CA GLY A 477 20.77 -1.12 30.34
C GLY A 477 21.34 -0.52 29.06
N GLY A 478 20.81 0.59 28.56
CA GLY A 478 21.23 1.17 27.27
C GLY A 478 20.94 0.29 26.06
N GLN A 479 19.99 -0.67 26.14
CA GLN A 479 19.87 -1.75 25.17
C GLN A 479 18.56 -1.69 24.36
N HIS A 480 17.42 -1.33 24.98
CA HIS A 480 16.11 -1.40 24.31
C HIS A 480 15.53 0.00 24.05
N ARG A 481 14.91 0.62 25.07
CA ARG A 481 14.17 1.88 24.96
C ARG A 481 15.02 3.05 24.46
N SER A 482 16.24 3.17 24.99
CA SER A 482 17.18 4.23 24.58
C SER A 482 17.66 4.04 23.14
N VAL A 483 17.89 2.82 22.71
CA VAL A 483 18.32 2.48 21.35
C VAL A 483 17.19 2.81 20.36
N TYR A 484 15.99 2.33 20.63
CA TYR A 484 14.79 2.63 19.84
C TYR A 484 14.58 4.14 19.71
N SER A 485 14.57 4.88 20.83
CA SER A 485 14.30 6.31 20.83
C SER A 485 15.38 7.12 20.09
N ALA A 486 16.66 6.76 20.26
CA ALA A 486 17.76 7.42 19.57
C ALA A 486 17.69 7.23 18.06
N GLN A 487 17.42 6.01 17.61
CA GLN A 487 17.29 5.68 16.19
C GLN A 487 16.16 6.49 15.54
N HIS A 488 14.99 6.47 16.14
CA HIS A 488 13.81 7.15 15.57
C HIS A 488 13.93 8.69 15.58
N LEU A 489 14.57 9.28 16.59
CA LEU A 489 14.84 10.71 16.54
C LEU A 489 15.83 11.09 15.44
N ALA A 490 16.87 10.29 15.24
CA ALA A 490 17.86 10.56 14.22
C ALA A 490 17.25 10.51 12.80
N GLU A 491 16.44 9.49 12.53
CA GLU A 491 15.71 9.35 11.28
C GLU A 491 14.75 10.52 11.06
N HIS A 492 13.96 10.86 12.07
CA HIS A 492 13.03 12.00 12.02
C HIS A 492 13.73 13.32 11.65
N ILE A 493 14.89 13.61 12.28
CA ILE A 493 15.65 14.83 12.02
C ILE A 493 16.21 14.81 10.60
N HIS A 494 16.81 13.69 10.20
CA HIS A 494 17.36 13.54 8.85
C HIS A 494 16.28 13.66 7.76
N GLU A 495 15.14 12.99 7.94
CA GLU A 495 14.03 13.06 6.99
C GLU A 495 13.47 14.48 6.87
N LYS A 496 13.32 15.16 7.98
CA LYS A 496 12.67 16.47 8.03
C LYS A 496 13.54 17.63 7.58
N PHE A 497 14.82 17.61 7.92
CA PHE A 497 15.73 18.75 7.70
C PHE A 497 16.78 18.48 6.62
N GLY A 498 16.97 17.23 6.20
CA GLY A 498 17.95 16.86 5.17
C GLY A 498 19.41 17.04 5.60
N ILE A 499 19.67 17.25 6.88
CA ILE A 499 21.01 17.46 7.43
C ILE A 499 21.68 16.15 7.81
N GLU A 500 23.02 16.20 7.99
CA GLU A 500 23.77 15.07 8.49
C GLU A 500 23.39 14.74 9.94
N VAL A 501 23.12 13.46 10.21
CA VAL A 501 22.85 12.96 11.56
C VAL A 501 23.75 11.76 11.84
N ARG A 502 24.47 11.80 12.94
CA ARG A 502 25.35 10.72 13.41
C ARG A 502 24.71 10.04 14.61
N ILE A 503 24.58 8.71 14.54
CA ILE A 503 23.97 7.89 15.59
C ILE A 503 25.05 7.05 16.25
N CYS A 504 25.04 6.98 17.58
CA CYS A 504 25.89 6.09 18.37
C CYS A 504 25.06 5.33 19.40
N HIS A 505 24.89 4.05 19.20
CA HIS A 505 24.37 3.13 20.21
C HIS A 505 25.53 2.59 21.04
N ARG A 506 25.89 3.35 22.08
CA ARG A 506 27.13 3.15 22.83
C ARG A 506 27.30 1.73 23.37
N GLU A 507 26.25 1.16 23.94
CA GLU A 507 26.31 -0.17 24.58
C GLU A 507 26.25 -1.33 23.59
N GLN A 508 25.87 -1.08 22.35
CA GLN A 508 25.88 -2.03 21.24
C GLN A 508 27.10 -1.91 20.36
N HIS A 509 27.95 -0.87 20.57
CA HIS A 509 29.07 -0.54 19.72
C HIS A 509 28.68 -0.33 18.24
N ILE A 510 27.50 0.27 18.01
CA ILE A 510 26.96 0.58 16.69
C ILE A 510 27.07 2.08 16.47
N THR A 511 27.64 2.46 15.32
CA THR A 511 27.64 3.84 14.84
C THR A 511 27.12 3.88 13.41
N GLN A 512 26.35 4.94 13.10
CA GLN A 512 25.76 5.14 11.79
C GLN A 512 25.79 6.63 11.44
N THR A 513 26.01 6.96 10.17
CA THR A 513 25.86 8.33 9.66
C THR A 513 24.76 8.34 8.60
N LEU A 514 23.82 9.26 8.77
CA LEU A 514 22.81 9.61 7.76
C LEU A 514 23.34 10.88 7.08
N GLU A 515 23.88 10.72 5.88
CA GLU A 515 24.53 11.80 5.12
C GLU A 515 23.54 12.90 4.73
N ALA A 516 23.99 14.16 4.74
CA ALA A 516 23.15 15.27 4.29
C ALA A 516 22.65 15.04 2.86
N ARG A 517 21.38 15.36 2.61
CA ARG A 517 20.83 15.29 1.24
C ARG A 517 21.49 16.35 0.38
N GLN A 518 22.03 15.95 -0.76
CA GLN A 518 22.50 16.90 -1.76
C GLN A 518 21.30 17.75 -2.21
N GLN A 519 21.38 19.06 -2.00
CA GLN A 519 20.44 19.99 -2.64
C GLN A 519 20.74 19.93 -4.14
N GLU A 520 19.82 19.40 -4.91
CA GLU A 520 19.85 19.61 -6.36
C GLU A 520 19.75 21.13 -6.59
N ALA A 521 20.80 21.70 -7.19
CA ALA A 521 20.97 23.10 -7.50
C ALA A 521 20.01 23.56 -8.60
#